data_620dad5abb018eb17af6dc0804ad6f99
#
_entry.id   620dad5abb018eb17af6dc0804ad6f99
#
_cell.length_a   1.000
_cell.length_b   1.000
_cell.length_c   1.000
_cell.angle_alpha   90.00
_cell.angle_beta   90.00
_cell.angle_gamma   90.00
#
_symmetry.space_group_name_H-M   'P 1'
#
loop_
_entity.id
_entity.type
_entity.pdbx_description
1 polymer ?
#
loop_
_entity_poly.entity_id
_entity_poly.type
_entity_poly.pdbx_seq_one_letter_code
_entity_poly.pdbx_strand_id
1 'polypeptide(L)'
;MNSQDFGKVGVLYGGKSAEREVSLMSGGGVHAALRSQGVDAHLFDTGTRSLSELAQQGFDRVFIALHGRYGEDGTLQGALELLEIPYTGSGPMASSLAMDKVMTKRVWLQAGLPTPGYAELTGEDGVSAAAAALGLPLMMKPPHEGSTLGIVKVSEVDALVDGYRLAARYDEVVLAEQFITGRELTVAVLGRGPSARALPPIEIVAPGGNYDYQNKYFSDETQYLCPAPIAPALSQHIAELSVRAYRSLGCEGWGRADVILDAQDRPWLIEMNTSPGMTGHSLVPMAAKAVGMSYPELCVHILKDARCKVGRVNQVQG
;
A
#
# COMPACT_ATOMS: atom_id res chain seq x y z
N MET A 1 -27.37 4.13 -1.74
CA MET A 1 -27.09 5.49 -2.27
C MET A 1 -27.18 5.38 -3.77
N ASN A 2 -27.97 6.22 -4.43
CA ASN A 2 -27.98 6.30 -5.88
C ASN A 2 -26.64 6.85 -6.36
N SER A 3 -26.15 6.42 -7.53
CA SER A 3 -24.91 6.90 -8.14
C SER A 3 -24.86 8.42 -8.36
N GLN A 4 -26.01 9.08 -8.34
CA GLN A 4 -26.18 10.53 -8.42
C GLN A 4 -25.72 11.30 -7.17
N ASP A 5 -25.55 10.62 -6.01
CA ASP A 5 -25.20 11.25 -4.74
C ASP A 5 -23.71 11.58 -4.57
N PHE A 6 -22.85 11.27 -5.56
CA PHE A 6 -21.40 11.52 -5.48
C PHE A 6 -20.98 12.90 -6.00
N GLY A 7 -21.84 13.58 -6.77
CA GLY A 7 -21.47 14.80 -7.48
C GLY A 7 -20.43 14.53 -8.59
N LYS A 8 -19.65 15.54 -8.92
CA LYS A 8 -18.56 15.47 -9.90
C LYS A 8 -17.32 14.84 -9.25
N VAL A 9 -16.90 13.69 -9.75
CA VAL A 9 -15.81 12.89 -9.20
C VAL A 9 -14.54 13.01 -10.03
N GLY A 10 -13.42 13.41 -9.43
CA GLY A 10 -12.10 13.34 -10.06
C GLY A 10 -11.45 11.98 -9.81
N VAL A 11 -10.91 11.33 -10.83
CA VAL A 11 -10.02 10.18 -10.68
C VAL A 11 -8.60 10.67 -10.88
N LEU A 12 -7.85 10.79 -9.77
CA LEU A 12 -6.47 11.26 -9.78
C LEU A 12 -5.55 10.09 -10.11
N TYR A 13 -4.81 10.21 -11.22
CA TYR A 13 -4.01 9.12 -11.78
C TYR A 13 -2.72 9.65 -12.43
N GLY A 14 -1.91 8.76 -12.98
CA GLY A 14 -0.64 9.07 -13.63
C GLY A 14 0.44 9.44 -12.62
N GLY A 15 0.56 10.72 -12.33
CA GLY A 15 1.55 11.21 -11.37
C GLY A 15 2.98 11.23 -11.91
N LYS A 16 3.96 11.41 -11.01
CA LYS A 16 5.39 11.58 -11.33
C LYS A 16 6.29 10.48 -10.75
N SER A 17 5.70 9.49 -10.06
CA SER A 17 6.45 8.38 -9.48
C SER A 17 6.94 7.39 -10.55
N ALA A 18 7.82 6.47 -10.15
CA ALA A 18 8.27 5.37 -11.00
C ALA A 18 7.11 4.41 -11.38
N GLU A 19 5.97 4.49 -10.66
CA GLU A 19 4.78 3.65 -10.87
C GLU A 19 3.71 4.32 -11.77
N ARG A 20 4.12 5.36 -12.53
CA ARG A 20 3.21 6.11 -13.40
C ARG A 20 2.38 5.22 -14.34
N GLU A 21 2.98 4.26 -15.00
CA GLU A 21 2.30 3.37 -15.94
C GLU A 21 1.21 2.52 -15.26
N VAL A 22 1.50 2.00 -14.07
CA VAL A 22 0.52 1.25 -13.27
C VAL A 22 -0.63 2.17 -12.84
N SER A 23 -0.32 3.41 -12.49
CA SER A 23 -1.31 4.42 -12.11
C SER A 23 -2.22 4.82 -13.29
N LEU A 24 -1.67 4.92 -14.50
CA LEU A 24 -2.45 5.18 -15.72
C LEU A 24 -3.45 4.05 -15.98
N MET A 25 -3.02 2.80 -15.85
CA MET A 25 -3.89 1.63 -15.99
C MET A 25 -4.95 1.57 -14.88
N SER A 26 -4.55 1.75 -13.62
CA SER A 26 -5.46 1.77 -12.46
C SER A 26 -6.53 2.86 -12.58
N GLY A 27 -6.11 4.09 -12.89
CA GLY A 27 -7.02 5.23 -13.04
C GLY A 27 -7.98 5.06 -14.20
N GLY A 28 -7.51 4.54 -15.34
CA GLY A 28 -8.37 4.21 -16.48
C GLY A 28 -9.43 3.18 -16.12
N GLY A 29 -9.04 2.10 -15.42
CA GLY A 29 -9.94 1.06 -14.94
C GLY A 29 -10.98 1.60 -13.93
N VAL A 30 -10.54 2.34 -12.91
CA VAL A 30 -11.43 2.98 -11.93
C VAL A 30 -12.41 3.94 -12.59
N HIS A 31 -11.94 4.78 -13.49
CA HIS A 31 -12.80 5.72 -14.24
C HIS A 31 -13.88 4.97 -15.02
N ALA A 32 -13.51 3.96 -15.81
CA ALA A 32 -14.46 3.16 -16.57
C ALA A 32 -15.48 2.46 -15.64
N ALA A 33 -15.01 1.89 -14.52
CA ALA A 33 -15.86 1.25 -13.53
C ALA A 33 -16.88 2.20 -12.92
N LEU A 34 -16.44 3.39 -12.46
CA LEU A 34 -17.33 4.41 -11.88
C LEU A 34 -18.35 4.92 -12.91
N ARG A 35 -17.91 5.17 -14.16
CA ARG A 35 -18.80 5.57 -15.25
C ARG A 35 -19.86 4.50 -15.55
N SER A 36 -19.50 3.21 -15.51
CA SER A 36 -20.46 2.11 -15.71
C SER A 36 -21.55 2.05 -14.64
N GLN A 37 -21.28 2.62 -13.45
CA GLN A 37 -22.23 2.74 -12.36
C GLN A 37 -23.00 4.07 -12.37
N GLY A 38 -22.87 4.87 -13.43
CA GLY A 38 -23.54 6.16 -13.60
C GLY A 38 -22.93 7.30 -12.77
N VAL A 39 -21.73 7.14 -12.24
CA VAL A 39 -21.00 8.21 -11.53
C VAL A 39 -20.45 9.20 -12.55
N ASP A 40 -20.59 10.51 -12.31
CA ASP A 40 -19.98 11.57 -13.11
C ASP A 40 -18.48 11.67 -12.82
N ALA A 41 -17.71 10.70 -13.33
CA ALA A 41 -16.28 10.56 -13.10
C ALA A 41 -15.45 11.15 -14.25
N HIS A 42 -14.35 11.83 -13.92
CA HIS A 42 -13.44 12.51 -14.83
C HIS A 42 -12.00 12.20 -14.48
N LEU A 43 -11.16 11.94 -15.48
CA LEU A 43 -9.73 11.69 -15.29
C LEU A 43 -8.97 13.00 -15.05
N PHE A 44 -8.03 12.98 -14.10
CA PHE A 44 -7.14 14.10 -13.81
C PHE A 44 -5.71 13.59 -13.58
N ASP A 45 -4.82 13.79 -14.56
CA ASP A 45 -3.42 13.38 -14.48
C ASP A 45 -2.60 14.41 -13.69
N THR A 46 -2.21 14.05 -12.49
CA THR A 46 -1.39 14.90 -11.59
C THR A 46 0.08 15.01 -12.05
N GLY A 47 0.51 14.18 -13.00
CA GLY A 47 1.85 14.27 -13.60
C GLY A 47 1.98 15.40 -14.62
N THR A 48 0.87 15.80 -15.24
CA THR A 48 0.81 16.81 -16.32
C THR A 48 0.03 18.05 -15.95
N ARG A 49 -0.77 18.00 -14.88
CA ARG A 49 -1.63 19.10 -14.41
C ARG A 49 -1.29 19.49 -12.98
N SER A 50 -1.42 20.76 -12.68
CA SER A 50 -1.08 21.35 -11.38
C SER A 50 -2.17 21.22 -10.32
N LEU A 51 -1.82 21.42 -9.04
CA LEU A 51 -2.79 21.52 -7.95
C LEU A 51 -3.73 22.72 -8.09
N SER A 52 -3.25 23.83 -8.69
CA SER A 52 -4.10 24.99 -8.99
C SER A 52 -5.18 24.64 -10.00
N GLU A 53 -4.86 23.87 -11.02
CA GLU A 53 -5.86 23.36 -11.97
C GLU A 53 -6.82 22.37 -11.32
N LEU A 54 -6.33 21.52 -10.38
CA LEU A 54 -7.18 20.61 -9.61
C LEU A 54 -8.24 21.37 -8.80
N ALA A 55 -7.83 22.43 -8.11
CA ALA A 55 -8.74 23.27 -7.33
C ALA A 55 -9.84 23.92 -8.20
N GLN A 56 -9.55 24.21 -9.48
CA GLN A 56 -10.49 24.83 -10.41
C GLN A 56 -11.46 23.84 -11.06
N GLN A 57 -11.25 22.50 -10.87
CA GLN A 57 -12.12 21.52 -11.51
C GLN A 57 -13.54 21.45 -10.93
N GLY A 58 -13.73 21.93 -9.69
CA GLY A 58 -15.00 21.82 -8.99
C GLY A 58 -15.40 20.35 -8.73
N PHE A 59 -14.43 19.51 -8.37
CA PHE A 59 -14.72 18.14 -7.93
C PHE A 59 -15.32 18.15 -6.52
N ASP A 60 -16.46 17.47 -6.35
CA ASP A 60 -17.07 17.25 -5.05
C ASP A 60 -16.27 16.25 -4.21
N ARG A 61 -15.57 15.35 -4.86
CA ARG A 61 -14.64 14.37 -4.27
C ARG A 61 -13.70 13.78 -5.31
N VAL A 62 -12.63 13.15 -4.84
CA VAL A 62 -11.68 12.49 -5.72
C VAL A 62 -11.41 11.05 -5.31
N PHE A 63 -11.19 10.20 -6.29
CA PHE A 63 -10.65 8.86 -6.13
C PHE A 63 -9.14 8.93 -6.41
N ILE A 64 -8.31 8.56 -5.43
CA ILE A 64 -6.85 8.49 -5.60
C ILE A 64 -6.51 7.12 -6.19
N ALA A 65 -6.01 7.11 -7.43
CA ALA A 65 -5.48 5.93 -8.13
C ALA A 65 -4.01 6.12 -8.49
N LEU A 66 -3.30 6.87 -7.64
CA LEU A 66 -1.87 7.13 -7.73
C LEU A 66 -1.12 6.12 -6.85
N HIS A 67 0.11 5.79 -7.27
CA HIS A 67 0.98 4.86 -6.56
C HIS A 67 2.35 5.50 -6.31
N GLY A 68 3.03 5.05 -5.24
CA GLY A 68 4.35 5.54 -4.86
C GLY A 68 4.36 6.99 -4.38
N ARG A 69 5.52 7.65 -4.53
CA ARG A 69 5.72 9.04 -4.10
C ARG A 69 4.69 9.99 -4.69
N TYR A 70 4.27 10.98 -3.91
CA TYR A 70 3.22 11.96 -4.20
C TYR A 70 1.80 11.36 -4.36
N GLY A 71 1.63 10.04 -4.33
CA GLY A 71 0.33 9.38 -4.44
C GLY A 71 -0.14 8.74 -3.14
N GLU A 72 0.79 8.07 -2.44
CA GLU A 72 0.48 7.31 -1.22
C GLU A 72 1.36 7.66 -0.02
N ASP A 73 2.17 8.73 -0.11
CA ASP A 73 3.09 9.20 0.92
C ASP A 73 2.53 10.30 1.84
N GLY A 74 1.26 10.69 1.65
CA GLY A 74 0.61 11.74 2.42
C GLY A 74 0.70 13.14 1.80
N THR A 75 1.56 13.37 0.81
CA THR A 75 1.77 14.68 0.18
C THR A 75 0.52 15.18 -0.53
N LEU A 76 -0.06 14.37 -1.42
CA LEU A 76 -1.30 14.73 -2.11
C LEU A 76 -2.47 14.82 -1.13
N GLN A 77 -2.54 13.90 -0.18
CA GLN A 77 -3.60 13.89 0.83
C GLN A 77 -3.60 15.19 1.65
N GLY A 78 -2.42 15.68 2.04
CA GLY A 78 -2.27 16.96 2.71
C GLY A 78 -2.72 18.14 1.86
N ALA A 79 -2.42 18.15 0.56
CA ALA A 79 -2.90 19.16 -0.38
C ALA A 79 -4.44 19.12 -0.51
N LEU A 80 -5.04 17.93 -0.59
CA LEU A 80 -6.49 17.77 -0.68
C LEU A 80 -7.21 18.24 0.60
N GLU A 81 -6.61 18.03 1.80
CA GLU A 81 -7.13 18.59 3.05
C GLU A 81 -7.19 20.13 3.00
N LEU A 82 -6.10 20.76 2.52
CA LEU A 82 -6.04 22.24 2.41
C LEU A 82 -7.00 22.78 1.35
N LEU A 83 -7.27 22.02 0.29
CA LEU A 83 -8.24 22.36 -0.75
C LEU A 83 -9.69 22.00 -0.35
N GLU A 84 -9.89 21.39 0.80
CA GLU A 84 -11.18 20.90 1.28
C GLU A 84 -11.88 19.94 0.29
N ILE A 85 -11.10 19.19 -0.50
CA ILE A 85 -11.61 18.21 -1.47
C ILE A 85 -11.64 16.82 -0.81
N PRO A 86 -12.81 16.22 -0.56
CA PRO A 86 -12.95 14.85 -0.06
C PRO A 86 -12.26 13.82 -0.96
N TYR A 87 -11.55 12.86 -0.37
CA TYR A 87 -10.77 11.87 -1.13
C TYR A 87 -10.88 10.46 -0.54
N THR A 88 -10.61 9.45 -1.37
CA THR A 88 -10.58 8.04 -0.98
C THR A 88 -9.26 7.67 -0.29
N GLY A 89 -9.29 6.61 0.53
CA GLY A 89 -8.08 6.05 1.15
C GLY A 89 -7.69 6.74 2.45
N SER A 90 -6.46 6.53 2.85
CA SER A 90 -5.88 7.00 4.11
C SER A 90 -5.58 8.49 4.11
N GLY A 91 -5.56 9.11 5.29
CA GLY A 91 -5.18 10.52 5.46
C GLY A 91 -3.66 10.74 5.43
N PRO A 92 -3.18 12.01 5.51
CA PRO A 92 -1.77 12.34 5.37
C PRO A 92 -0.86 11.57 6.33
N MET A 93 -1.17 11.58 7.63
CA MET A 93 -0.37 10.91 8.66
C MET A 93 -0.27 9.40 8.41
N ALA A 94 -1.40 8.74 8.16
CA ALA A 94 -1.41 7.28 7.96
C ALA A 94 -0.67 6.89 6.68
N SER A 95 -0.82 7.65 5.60
CA SER A 95 -0.10 7.45 4.34
C SER A 95 1.41 7.62 4.53
N SER A 96 1.84 8.68 5.22
CA SER A 96 3.27 8.91 5.48
C SER A 96 3.88 7.81 6.36
N LEU A 97 3.17 7.38 7.41
CA LEU A 97 3.63 6.28 8.28
C LEU A 97 3.72 4.95 7.51
N ALA A 98 2.74 4.66 6.65
CA ALA A 98 2.72 3.41 5.89
C ALA A 98 3.79 3.38 4.78
N MET A 99 4.10 4.52 4.17
CA MET A 99 5.16 4.64 3.17
C MET A 99 6.55 4.42 3.76
N ASP A 100 6.80 4.93 4.97
CA ASP A 100 8.05 4.74 5.70
C ASP A 100 8.06 3.37 6.39
N LYS A 101 8.81 2.41 5.82
CA LYS A 101 8.91 1.04 6.36
C LYS A 101 9.50 0.98 7.77
N VAL A 102 10.38 1.92 8.11
CA VAL A 102 10.97 2.01 9.46
C VAL A 102 9.91 2.46 10.47
N MET A 103 9.19 3.55 10.16
CA MET A 103 8.12 4.05 11.02
C MET A 103 6.96 3.07 11.14
N THR A 104 6.58 2.40 10.04
CA THR A 104 5.61 1.30 10.05
C THR A 104 6.00 0.23 11.07
N LYS A 105 7.25 -0.26 11.01
CA LYS A 105 7.74 -1.29 11.94
C LYS A 105 7.76 -0.82 13.39
N ARG A 106 8.17 0.42 13.65
CA ARG A 106 8.14 1.02 15.01
C ARG A 106 6.73 1.01 15.58
N VAL A 107 5.74 1.44 14.79
CA VAL A 107 4.32 1.45 15.22
C VAL A 107 3.82 0.02 15.45
N TRP A 108 4.12 -0.91 14.55
CA TRP A 108 3.70 -2.31 14.68
C TRP A 108 4.30 -2.99 15.90
N LEU A 109 5.60 -2.82 16.16
CA LEU A 109 6.27 -3.36 17.34
C LEU A 109 5.68 -2.80 18.63
N GLN A 110 5.40 -1.49 18.68
CA GLN A 110 4.74 -0.86 19.81
C GLN A 110 3.32 -1.40 20.04
N ALA A 111 2.63 -1.79 18.97
CA ALA A 111 1.30 -2.41 19.02
C ALA A 111 1.34 -3.94 19.30
N GLY A 112 2.52 -4.52 19.52
CA GLY A 112 2.70 -5.96 19.72
C GLY A 112 2.36 -6.80 18.48
N LEU A 113 2.67 -6.28 17.30
CA LEU A 113 2.44 -6.95 16.02
C LEU A 113 3.74 -7.57 15.50
N PRO A 114 3.72 -8.78 14.94
CA PRO A 114 4.91 -9.46 14.45
C PRO A 114 5.39 -8.84 13.13
N THR A 115 6.62 -8.36 13.12
CA THR A 115 7.35 -7.93 11.93
C THR A 115 8.79 -8.38 12.05
N PRO A 116 9.52 -8.69 10.97
CA PRO A 116 10.91 -9.13 11.05
C PRO A 116 11.80 -8.14 11.80
N GLY A 117 12.77 -8.66 12.54
CA GLY A 117 13.80 -7.82 13.17
C GLY A 117 14.51 -6.95 12.14
N TYR A 118 14.92 -5.74 12.53
CA TYR A 118 15.54 -4.80 11.60
C TYR A 118 16.55 -3.87 12.28
N ALA A 119 17.38 -3.25 11.46
CA ALA A 119 18.26 -2.15 11.82
C ALA A 119 18.16 -1.04 10.77
N GLU A 120 18.29 0.21 11.23
CA GLU A 120 18.43 1.38 10.38
C GLU A 120 19.90 1.66 10.16
N LEU A 121 20.29 1.83 8.91
CA LEU A 121 21.67 2.10 8.51
C LEU A 121 21.73 3.47 7.83
N THR A 122 22.55 4.35 8.35
CA THR A 122 22.86 5.66 7.75
C THR A 122 24.30 5.73 7.22
N GLY A 123 25.02 4.60 7.27
CA GLY A 123 26.40 4.47 6.80
C GLY A 123 26.86 3.02 6.77
N GLU A 124 27.95 2.76 6.05
CA GLU A 124 28.57 1.43 5.90
C GLU A 124 29.04 0.83 7.23
N ASP A 125 29.46 1.67 8.17
CA ASP A 125 30.00 1.26 9.47
C ASP A 125 29.02 0.45 10.33
N GLY A 126 27.70 0.66 10.12
CA GLY A 126 26.64 -0.05 10.84
C GLY A 126 26.33 -1.45 10.32
N VAL A 127 26.76 -1.78 9.11
CA VAL A 127 26.30 -2.97 8.36
C VAL A 127 26.72 -4.28 9.05
N SER A 128 27.97 -4.37 9.48
CA SER A 128 28.48 -5.56 10.20
C SER A 128 27.79 -5.79 11.54
N ALA A 129 27.51 -4.71 12.29
CA ALA A 129 26.80 -4.80 13.55
C ALA A 129 25.35 -5.25 13.36
N ALA A 130 24.66 -4.74 12.32
CA ALA A 130 23.32 -5.18 11.95
C ALA A 130 23.29 -6.67 11.59
N ALA A 131 24.26 -7.14 10.77
CA ALA A 131 24.36 -8.55 10.41
C ALA A 131 24.64 -9.45 11.62
N ALA A 132 25.48 -9.01 12.55
CA ALA A 132 25.75 -9.75 13.80
C ALA A 132 24.50 -9.84 14.70
N ALA A 133 23.67 -8.79 14.74
CA ALA A 133 22.48 -8.75 15.59
C ALA A 133 21.30 -9.51 14.99
N LEU A 134 21.10 -9.45 13.66
CA LEU A 134 19.94 -9.98 12.97
C LEU A 134 20.17 -11.35 12.34
N GLY A 135 21.42 -11.72 12.09
CA GLY A 135 21.80 -12.91 11.31
C GLY A 135 21.68 -12.71 9.80
N LEU A 136 22.19 -13.68 9.05
CA LEU A 136 22.07 -13.73 7.60
C LEU A 136 21.08 -14.85 7.21
N PRO A 137 20.34 -14.72 6.08
CA PRO A 137 20.37 -13.59 5.13
C PRO A 137 19.63 -12.34 5.66
N LEU A 138 20.01 -11.17 5.10
CA LEU A 138 19.32 -9.89 5.29
C LEU A 138 18.67 -9.41 3.99
N MET A 139 17.54 -8.71 4.13
CA MET A 139 17.00 -7.86 3.06
C MET A 139 17.41 -6.42 3.32
N MET A 140 18.16 -5.84 2.41
CA MET A 140 18.48 -4.41 2.45
C MET A 140 17.57 -3.67 1.47
N LYS A 141 16.94 -2.60 1.93
CA LYS A 141 15.95 -1.88 1.13
C LYS A 141 15.85 -0.40 1.54
N PRO A 142 15.59 0.50 0.58
CA PRO A 142 15.25 1.88 0.89
C PRO A 142 13.88 1.91 1.59
N PRO A 143 13.71 2.62 2.73
CA PRO A 143 12.45 2.62 3.46
C PRO A 143 11.32 3.37 2.76
N HIS A 144 11.61 4.37 1.92
CA HIS A 144 10.60 5.24 1.30
C HIS A 144 10.33 4.92 -0.19
N GLU A 145 10.81 3.78 -0.70
CA GLU A 145 10.55 3.37 -2.09
C GLU A 145 9.57 2.19 -2.14
N GLY A 146 8.76 2.18 -3.23
CA GLY A 146 7.87 1.10 -3.59
C GLY A 146 8.45 0.16 -4.65
N SER A 147 7.64 -0.78 -5.11
CA SER A 147 7.88 -1.61 -6.32
C SER A 147 9.23 -2.31 -6.40
N THR A 148 9.78 -2.74 -5.28
CA THR A 148 11.02 -3.53 -5.20
C THR A 148 12.29 -2.78 -5.64
N LEU A 149 12.22 -1.44 -5.83
CA LEU A 149 13.38 -0.63 -6.17
C LEU A 149 14.43 -0.66 -5.05
N GLY A 150 15.67 -0.96 -5.40
CA GLY A 150 16.80 -0.95 -4.45
C GLY A 150 16.77 -2.06 -3.40
N ILE A 151 15.88 -3.04 -3.52
CA ILE A 151 15.82 -4.19 -2.62
C ILE A 151 16.84 -5.24 -3.03
N VAL A 152 17.63 -5.70 -2.06
CA VAL A 152 18.64 -6.74 -2.29
C VAL A 152 18.70 -7.71 -1.11
N LYS A 153 18.73 -9.01 -1.42
CA LYS A 153 18.99 -10.07 -0.44
C LYS A 153 20.48 -10.29 -0.33
N VAL A 154 21.01 -10.18 0.88
CA VAL A 154 22.43 -10.40 1.19
C VAL A 154 22.56 -11.65 2.05
N SER A 155 23.24 -12.66 1.52
CA SER A 155 23.41 -13.95 2.19
C SER A 155 24.81 -14.17 2.76
N GLU A 156 25.81 -13.40 2.29
CA GLU A 156 27.22 -13.57 2.64
C GLU A 156 27.78 -12.29 3.26
N VAL A 157 28.71 -12.44 4.20
CA VAL A 157 29.31 -11.32 4.94
C VAL A 157 30.02 -10.36 3.96
N ASP A 158 30.75 -10.90 2.99
CA ASP A 158 31.52 -10.10 2.04
C ASP A 158 30.66 -9.25 1.10
N ALA A 159 29.38 -9.60 0.93
CA ALA A 159 28.42 -8.85 0.11
C ALA A 159 27.65 -7.76 0.89
N LEU A 160 27.85 -7.63 2.19
CA LEU A 160 27.09 -6.72 3.06
C LEU A 160 27.21 -5.26 2.64
N VAL A 161 28.43 -4.78 2.41
CA VAL A 161 28.70 -3.38 2.04
C VAL A 161 28.13 -3.06 0.66
N ASP A 162 28.28 -3.96 -0.30
CA ASP A 162 27.74 -3.77 -1.65
C ASP A 162 26.21 -3.78 -1.65
N GLY A 163 25.58 -4.63 -0.82
CA GLY A 163 24.14 -4.63 -0.60
C GLY A 163 23.66 -3.30 -0.02
N TYR A 164 24.35 -2.76 0.98
CA TYR A 164 24.06 -1.44 1.53
C TYR A 164 24.17 -0.35 0.45
N ARG A 165 25.30 -0.30 -0.27
CA ARG A 165 25.53 0.70 -1.32
C ARG A 165 24.48 0.67 -2.41
N LEU A 166 23.99 -0.51 -2.75
CA LEU A 166 22.93 -0.64 -3.76
C LEU A 166 21.63 -0.01 -3.28
N ALA A 167 21.19 -0.31 -2.06
CA ALA A 167 19.97 0.28 -1.48
C ALA A 167 20.12 1.80 -1.23
N ALA A 168 21.31 2.24 -0.79
CA ALA A 168 21.65 3.64 -0.51
C ALA A 168 21.64 4.55 -1.76
N ARG A 169 21.54 3.99 -2.96
CA ARG A 169 21.34 4.80 -4.19
C ARG A 169 19.96 5.44 -4.26
N TYR A 170 19.01 4.90 -3.52
CA TYR A 170 17.59 5.29 -3.59
C TYR A 170 17.12 6.05 -2.36
N ASP A 171 17.85 5.98 -1.23
CA ASP A 171 17.47 6.61 0.02
C ASP A 171 18.72 6.87 0.89
N GLU A 172 18.69 7.93 1.70
CA GLU A 172 19.76 8.24 2.67
C GLU A 172 19.80 7.22 3.82
N VAL A 173 18.68 6.58 4.12
CA VAL A 173 18.54 5.51 5.11
C VAL A 173 18.36 4.18 4.41
N VAL A 174 19.01 3.15 4.90
CA VAL A 174 18.79 1.76 4.45
C VAL A 174 18.22 0.95 5.59
N LEU A 175 17.10 0.30 5.34
CA LEU A 175 16.52 -0.69 6.24
C LEU A 175 17.19 -2.04 5.98
N ALA A 176 17.97 -2.55 6.95
CA ALA A 176 18.43 -3.93 6.99
C ALA A 176 17.43 -4.76 7.79
N GLU A 177 16.78 -5.71 7.16
CA GLU A 177 15.72 -6.52 7.73
C GLU A 177 16.09 -8.00 7.71
N GLN A 178 15.77 -8.74 8.76
CA GLN A 178 15.90 -10.19 8.80
C GLN A 178 15.08 -10.82 7.66
N PHE A 179 15.72 -11.64 6.84
CA PHE A 179 15.03 -12.35 5.77
C PHE A 179 14.20 -13.51 6.34
N ILE A 180 12.90 -13.45 6.16
CA ILE A 180 11.99 -14.53 6.54
C ILE A 180 11.74 -15.40 5.31
N THR A 181 12.12 -16.68 5.40
CA THR A 181 11.78 -17.68 4.39
C THR A 181 10.36 -18.17 4.62
N GLY A 182 9.52 -18.11 3.59
CA GLY A 182 8.13 -18.53 3.73
C GLY A 182 7.31 -18.31 2.48
N ARG A 183 6.00 -18.48 2.64
CA ARG A 183 4.98 -18.23 1.61
C ARG A 183 4.62 -16.74 1.63
N GLU A 184 4.51 -16.14 0.47
CA GLU A 184 4.12 -14.74 0.35
C GLU A 184 2.60 -14.62 0.28
N LEU A 185 2.02 -13.91 1.23
CA LEU A 185 0.59 -13.64 1.29
C LEU A 185 0.33 -12.13 1.28
N THR A 186 -0.85 -11.78 0.80
CA THR A 186 -1.32 -10.40 0.87
C THR A 186 -2.79 -10.36 1.28
N VAL A 187 -3.16 -9.32 2.02
CA VAL A 187 -4.50 -9.17 2.59
C VAL A 187 -5.02 -7.77 2.33
N ALA A 188 -6.06 -7.66 1.51
CA ALA A 188 -6.77 -6.40 1.34
C ALA A 188 -7.64 -6.10 2.57
N VAL A 189 -7.64 -4.83 3.00
CA VAL A 189 -8.47 -4.32 4.10
C VAL A 189 -9.34 -3.19 3.58
N LEU A 190 -10.64 -3.25 3.88
CA LEU A 190 -11.62 -2.23 3.50
C LEU A 190 -12.26 -1.59 4.74
N GLY A 191 -12.60 -0.32 4.65
CA GLY A 191 -13.29 0.42 5.70
C GLY A 191 -12.36 1.16 6.66
N ARG A 192 -12.84 1.52 7.85
CA ARG A 192 -12.11 2.35 8.82
C ARG A 192 -12.46 2.00 10.27
N GLY A 193 -11.52 2.29 11.19
CA GLY A 193 -11.75 2.12 12.61
C GLY A 193 -12.43 0.76 12.95
N PRO A 194 -13.49 0.70 13.75
CA PRO A 194 -14.16 -0.55 14.09
C PRO A 194 -14.77 -1.29 12.90
N SER A 195 -15.12 -0.60 11.80
CA SER A 195 -15.70 -1.23 10.60
C SER A 195 -14.67 -1.75 9.60
N ALA A 196 -13.36 -1.54 9.86
CA ALA A 196 -12.32 -2.10 9.00
C ALA A 196 -12.37 -3.63 9.02
N ARG A 197 -12.38 -4.24 7.82
CA ARG A 197 -12.46 -5.68 7.62
C ARG A 197 -11.48 -6.14 6.56
N ALA A 198 -10.88 -7.29 6.77
CA ALA A 198 -10.06 -7.95 5.77
C ALA A 198 -10.92 -8.68 4.73
N LEU A 199 -10.44 -8.73 3.50
CA LEU A 199 -10.87 -9.66 2.48
C LEU A 199 -10.04 -10.96 2.59
N PRO A 200 -10.42 -12.06 1.92
CA PRO A 200 -9.66 -13.30 1.97
C PRO A 200 -8.18 -13.08 1.60
N PRO A 201 -7.24 -13.67 2.36
CA PRO A 201 -5.83 -13.66 2.00
C PRO A 201 -5.61 -14.28 0.62
N ILE A 202 -4.65 -13.73 -0.12
CA ILE A 202 -4.17 -14.26 -1.39
C ILE A 202 -2.75 -14.75 -1.18
N GLU A 203 -2.42 -15.93 -1.67
CA GLU A 203 -1.03 -16.39 -1.78
C GLU A 203 -0.49 -16.02 -3.15
N ILE A 204 0.73 -15.49 -3.15
CA ILE A 204 1.49 -15.12 -4.33
C ILE A 204 2.58 -16.17 -4.54
N VAL A 205 2.51 -16.89 -5.66
CA VAL A 205 3.48 -17.91 -6.03
C VAL A 205 4.26 -17.39 -7.25
N ALA A 206 5.34 -16.67 -6.97
CA ALA A 206 6.20 -16.12 -8.01
C ALA A 206 7.27 -17.14 -8.46
N PRO A 207 7.68 -17.13 -9.75
CA PRO A 207 8.76 -17.97 -10.24
C PRO A 207 10.05 -17.76 -9.45
N GLY A 208 10.66 -18.87 -9.00
CA GLY A 208 11.87 -18.82 -8.16
C GLY A 208 11.72 -18.10 -6.82
N GLY A 209 10.50 -17.82 -6.38
CA GLY A 209 10.22 -17.07 -5.14
C GLY A 209 10.59 -15.58 -5.23
N ASN A 210 10.70 -15.02 -6.43
CA ASN A 210 11.07 -13.62 -6.65
C ASN A 210 9.87 -12.82 -7.17
N TYR A 211 9.19 -12.09 -6.28
CA TYR A 211 8.05 -11.22 -6.62
C TYR A 211 8.52 -9.79 -6.84
N ASP A 212 9.36 -9.59 -7.85
CA ASP A 212 9.84 -8.27 -8.28
C ASP A 212 8.84 -7.50 -9.16
N TYR A 213 9.24 -6.29 -9.58
CA TYR A 213 8.39 -5.42 -10.42
C TYR A 213 7.98 -6.09 -11.73
N GLN A 214 8.86 -6.84 -12.38
CA GLN A 214 8.56 -7.56 -13.61
C GLN A 214 7.51 -8.65 -13.38
N ASN A 215 7.68 -9.45 -12.30
CA ASN A 215 6.75 -10.51 -11.94
C ASN A 215 5.42 -9.99 -11.36
N LYS A 216 5.39 -8.75 -10.85
CA LYS A 216 4.17 -8.09 -10.34
C LYS A 216 3.23 -7.61 -11.45
N TYR A 217 3.78 -7.09 -12.56
CA TYR A 217 2.97 -6.32 -13.50
C TYR A 217 3.07 -6.81 -14.96
N PHE A 218 4.09 -7.59 -15.31
CA PHE A 218 4.40 -7.92 -16.71
C PHE A 218 4.64 -9.41 -16.99
N SER A 219 4.60 -10.27 -15.97
CA SER A 219 4.77 -11.72 -16.12
C SER A 219 3.46 -12.43 -15.84
N ASP A 220 3.09 -13.35 -16.73
CA ASP A 220 1.95 -14.25 -16.57
C ASP A 220 2.32 -15.55 -15.79
N GLU A 221 3.58 -15.69 -15.37
CA GLU A 221 4.06 -16.88 -14.66
C GLU A 221 3.76 -16.86 -13.16
N THR A 222 3.48 -15.68 -12.59
CA THR A 222 3.08 -15.55 -11.18
C THR A 222 1.66 -16.07 -10.99
N GLN A 223 1.49 -17.03 -10.08
CA GLN A 223 0.17 -17.55 -9.72
C GLN A 223 -0.37 -16.86 -8.47
N TYR A 224 -1.65 -16.55 -8.50
CA TYR A 224 -2.38 -15.94 -7.39
C TYR A 224 -3.47 -16.89 -6.92
N LEU A 225 -3.31 -17.44 -5.72
CA LEU A 225 -4.28 -18.37 -5.14
C LEU A 225 -5.21 -17.60 -4.18
N CYS A 226 -6.45 -17.39 -4.60
CA CYS A 226 -7.45 -16.62 -3.87
C CYS A 226 -8.76 -17.41 -3.70
N PRO A 227 -9.19 -17.75 -2.48
CA PRO A 227 -8.48 -17.61 -1.20
C PRO A 227 -7.18 -18.42 -1.13
N ALA A 228 -6.21 -17.95 -0.32
CA ALA A 228 -4.97 -18.70 -0.08
C ALA A 228 -5.28 -20.11 0.49
N PRO A 229 -4.58 -21.18 0.02
CA PRO A 229 -4.82 -22.53 0.48
C PRO A 229 -4.14 -22.79 1.84
N ILE A 230 -4.68 -22.19 2.89
CA ILE A 230 -4.27 -22.30 4.30
C ILE A 230 -5.45 -22.72 5.17
N ALA A 231 -5.17 -23.24 6.37
CA ALA A 231 -6.22 -23.64 7.30
C ALA A 231 -7.14 -22.45 7.65
N PRO A 232 -8.47 -22.65 7.79
CA PRO A 232 -9.41 -21.57 8.07
C PRO A 232 -9.06 -20.73 9.31
N ALA A 233 -8.60 -21.36 10.39
CA ALA A 233 -8.19 -20.66 11.61
C ALA A 233 -6.96 -19.77 11.38
N LEU A 234 -5.99 -20.23 10.57
CA LEU A 234 -4.81 -19.45 10.20
C LEU A 234 -5.21 -18.28 9.28
N SER A 235 -6.10 -18.51 8.32
CA SER A 235 -6.64 -17.46 7.45
C SER A 235 -7.31 -16.35 8.26
N GLN A 236 -8.15 -16.73 9.24
CA GLN A 236 -8.79 -15.77 10.15
C GLN A 236 -7.76 -15.01 10.99
N HIS A 237 -6.76 -15.68 11.55
CA HIS A 237 -5.70 -15.05 12.33
C HIS A 237 -4.92 -14.02 11.51
N ILE A 238 -4.52 -14.36 10.26
CA ILE A 238 -3.82 -13.43 9.35
C ILE A 238 -4.71 -12.24 8.99
N ALA A 239 -6.00 -12.47 8.74
CA ALA A 239 -6.97 -11.42 8.46
C ALA A 239 -7.11 -10.43 9.64
N GLU A 240 -7.26 -10.94 10.87
CA GLU A 240 -7.32 -10.14 12.09
C GLU A 240 -6.02 -9.36 12.34
N LEU A 241 -4.87 -10.01 12.13
CA LEU A 241 -3.55 -9.38 12.23
C LEU A 241 -3.42 -8.20 11.25
N SER A 242 -3.84 -8.40 9.99
CA SER A 242 -3.79 -7.37 8.95
C SER A 242 -4.70 -6.18 9.26
N VAL A 243 -5.89 -6.43 9.81
CA VAL A 243 -6.79 -5.35 10.29
C VAL A 243 -6.17 -4.59 11.45
N ARG A 244 -5.52 -5.27 12.39
CA ARG A 244 -4.82 -4.62 13.51
C ARG A 244 -3.65 -3.77 13.01
N ALA A 245 -2.86 -4.28 12.06
CA ALA A 245 -1.75 -3.57 11.44
C ALA A 245 -2.22 -2.30 10.70
N TYR A 246 -3.28 -2.41 9.92
CA TYR A 246 -3.94 -1.31 9.23
C TYR A 246 -4.43 -0.22 10.19
N ARG A 247 -5.11 -0.63 11.25
CA ARG A 247 -5.66 0.28 12.26
C ARG A 247 -4.60 0.97 13.09
N SER A 248 -3.51 0.30 13.44
CA SER A 248 -2.43 0.87 14.24
C SER A 248 -1.72 2.03 13.55
N LEU A 249 -1.69 2.02 12.21
CA LEU A 249 -1.18 3.12 11.40
C LEU A 249 -2.21 4.23 11.17
N GLY A 250 -3.47 4.04 11.59
CA GLY A 250 -4.56 4.98 11.32
C GLY A 250 -5.06 4.94 9.87
N CYS A 251 -4.85 3.84 9.16
CA CYS A 251 -5.31 3.68 7.79
C CYS A 251 -6.84 3.66 7.69
N GLU A 252 -7.37 4.13 6.55
CA GLU A 252 -8.79 4.27 6.28
C GLU A 252 -9.14 3.97 4.82
N GLY A 253 -10.43 3.68 4.58
CA GLY A 253 -11.00 3.43 3.27
C GLY A 253 -10.60 2.08 2.72
N TRP A 254 -9.38 1.92 2.32
CA TRP A 254 -8.83 0.67 1.79
C TRP A 254 -7.31 0.64 1.89
N GLY A 255 -6.75 -0.56 1.82
CA GLY A 255 -5.30 -0.79 1.84
C GLY A 255 -4.99 -2.26 1.66
N ARG A 256 -3.69 -2.61 1.67
CA ARG A 256 -3.20 -3.98 1.51
C ARG A 256 -2.00 -4.22 2.41
N ALA A 257 -2.10 -5.21 3.27
CA ALA A 257 -1.00 -5.70 4.09
C ALA A 257 -0.28 -6.84 3.37
N ASP A 258 1.05 -6.77 3.27
CA ASP A 258 1.86 -7.84 2.74
C ASP A 258 2.50 -8.62 3.90
N VAL A 259 2.42 -9.96 3.84
CA VAL A 259 2.70 -10.89 4.94
C VAL A 259 3.54 -12.05 4.44
N ILE A 260 4.58 -12.43 5.16
CA ILE A 260 5.27 -13.72 4.94
C ILE A 260 4.80 -14.71 6.00
N LEU A 261 4.37 -15.88 5.56
CA LEU A 261 4.02 -17.01 6.40
C LEU A 261 5.19 -17.99 6.44
N ASP A 262 5.87 -18.10 7.59
CA ASP A 262 7.04 -18.97 7.71
C ASP A 262 6.67 -20.47 7.78
N ALA A 263 7.69 -21.33 7.81
CA ALA A 263 7.51 -22.78 7.84
C ALA A 263 6.83 -23.33 9.13
N GLN A 264 6.67 -22.48 10.15
CA GLN A 264 5.97 -22.80 11.40
C GLN A 264 4.58 -22.16 11.43
N ASP A 265 4.05 -21.71 10.29
CA ASP A 265 2.77 -21.02 10.14
C ASP A 265 2.69 -19.70 10.95
N ARG A 266 3.83 -19.03 11.22
CA ARG A 266 3.86 -17.74 11.89
C ARG A 266 3.81 -16.63 10.85
N PRO A 267 2.82 -15.73 10.91
CA PRO A 267 2.72 -14.60 10.00
C PRO A 267 3.65 -13.46 10.43
N TRP A 268 4.35 -12.86 9.46
CA TRP A 268 5.23 -11.72 9.62
C TRP A 268 4.75 -10.58 8.71
N LEU A 269 4.37 -9.45 9.29
CA LEU A 269 3.97 -8.25 8.56
C LEU A 269 5.19 -7.59 7.92
N ILE A 270 5.13 -7.32 6.63
CA ILE A 270 6.24 -6.75 5.86
C ILE A 270 6.02 -5.28 5.56
N GLU A 271 4.89 -4.92 4.96
CA GLU A 271 4.53 -3.54 4.61
C GLU A 271 3.01 -3.33 4.54
N MET A 272 2.58 -2.07 4.57
CA MET A 272 1.20 -1.63 4.39
C MET A 272 1.13 -0.67 3.21
N ASN A 273 0.33 -1.02 2.20
CA ASN A 273 0.09 -0.18 1.04
C ASN A 273 -1.24 0.54 1.19
N THR A 274 -1.24 1.88 1.17
CA THR A 274 -2.45 2.71 1.39
C THR A 274 -3.18 3.10 0.10
N SER A 275 -2.56 2.90 -1.06
CA SER A 275 -3.18 3.06 -2.37
C SER A 275 -2.72 1.93 -3.31
N PRO A 276 -3.07 0.66 -2.98
CA PRO A 276 -2.62 -0.49 -3.77
C PRO A 276 -3.20 -0.46 -5.19
N GLY A 277 -2.52 -1.16 -6.12
CA GLY A 277 -2.93 -1.22 -7.53
C GLY A 277 -4.40 -1.58 -7.73
N MET A 278 -5.02 -0.96 -8.73
CA MET A 278 -6.43 -1.13 -9.12
C MET A 278 -6.57 -1.50 -10.60
N THR A 279 -5.62 -2.24 -11.16
CA THR A 279 -5.76 -2.84 -12.49
C THR A 279 -6.64 -4.09 -12.44
N GLY A 280 -7.05 -4.61 -13.60
CA GLY A 280 -7.84 -5.85 -13.67
C GLY A 280 -7.16 -7.10 -13.06
N HIS A 281 -5.83 -7.08 -12.91
CA HIS A 281 -5.02 -8.15 -12.32
C HIS A 281 -4.56 -7.83 -10.89
N SER A 282 -4.95 -6.69 -10.34
CA SER A 282 -4.54 -6.28 -9.00
C SER A 282 -5.20 -7.11 -7.90
N LEU A 283 -4.47 -7.26 -6.77
CA LEU A 283 -4.79 -8.18 -5.69
C LEU A 283 -6.05 -7.77 -4.90
N VAL A 284 -6.28 -6.45 -4.72
CA VAL A 284 -7.49 -5.97 -4.02
C VAL A 284 -8.77 -6.28 -4.82
N PRO A 285 -8.85 -5.99 -6.14
CA PRO A 285 -9.96 -6.46 -6.97
C PRO A 285 -10.15 -7.98 -6.97
N MET A 286 -9.05 -8.74 -6.98
CA MET A 286 -9.09 -10.21 -6.93
C MET A 286 -9.72 -10.71 -5.62
N ALA A 287 -9.28 -10.18 -4.46
CA ALA A 287 -9.85 -10.52 -3.15
C ALA A 287 -11.32 -10.11 -3.04
N ALA A 288 -11.71 -8.96 -3.59
CA ALA A 288 -13.10 -8.50 -3.63
C ALA A 288 -13.98 -9.46 -4.46
N LYS A 289 -13.50 -9.89 -5.62
CA LYS A 289 -14.19 -10.86 -6.48
C LYS A 289 -14.42 -12.19 -5.78
N ALA A 290 -13.47 -12.65 -4.95
CA ALA A 290 -13.59 -13.89 -4.19
C ALA A 290 -14.73 -13.89 -3.17
N VAL A 291 -15.19 -12.70 -2.73
CA VAL A 291 -16.36 -12.52 -1.86
C VAL A 291 -17.61 -12.03 -2.60
N GLY A 292 -17.62 -12.14 -3.93
CA GLY A 292 -18.77 -11.78 -4.76
C GLY A 292 -18.93 -10.29 -5.05
N MET A 293 -17.93 -9.46 -4.74
CA MET A 293 -17.93 -8.02 -5.03
C MET A 293 -17.25 -7.79 -6.38
N SER A 294 -17.99 -7.31 -7.36
CA SER A 294 -17.44 -6.95 -8.68
C SER A 294 -16.51 -5.73 -8.60
N TYR A 295 -15.67 -5.57 -9.62
CA TYR A 295 -14.76 -4.43 -9.68
C TYR A 295 -15.46 -3.05 -9.65
N PRO A 296 -16.56 -2.82 -10.39
CA PRO A 296 -17.33 -1.58 -10.27
C PRO A 296 -17.92 -1.36 -8.87
N GLU A 297 -18.43 -2.42 -8.23
CA GLU A 297 -18.95 -2.33 -6.85
C GLU A 297 -17.84 -2.00 -5.86
N LEU A 298 -16.63 -2.56 -6.02
CA LEU A 298 -15.47 -2.22 -5.20
C LEU A 298 -15.10 -0.73 -5.36
N CYS A 299 -15.03 -0.21 -6.59
CA CYS A 299 -14.72 1.20 -6.85
C CYS A 299 -15.75 2.12 -6.19
N VAL A 300 -17.04 1.81 -6.32
CA VAL A 300 -18.12 2.57 -5.65
C VAL A 300 -18.02 2.43 -4.12
N HIS A 301 -17.72 1.25 -3.61
CA HIS A 301 -17.54 1.02 -2.17
C HIS A 301 -16.43 1.89 -1.58
N ILE A 302 -15.27 1.96 -2.26
CA ILE A 302 -14.14 2.81 -1.85
C ILE A 302 -14.52 4.28 -1.96
N LEU A 303 -15.20 4.69 -3.04
CA LEU A 303 -15.61 6.08 -3.25
C LEU A 303 -16.60 6.58 -2.18
N LYS A 304 -17.47 5.73 -1.65
CA LYS A 304 -18.42 6.07 -0.57
C LYS A 304 -17.74 6.59 0.69
N ASP A 305 -16.52 6.11 0.98
CA ASP A 305 -15.75 6.52 2.15
C ASP A 305 -14.92 7.80 1.93
N ALA A 306 -15.02 8.42 0.73
CA ALA A 306 -14.30 9.66 0.42
C ALA A 306 -14.73 10.80 1.36
N ARG A 307 -13.76 11.39 2.06
CA ARG A 307 -13.94 12.51 2.99
C ARG A 307 -12.60 13.21 3.24
N CYS A 308 -12.61 14.41 3.78
CA CYS A 308 -11.42 14.97 4.45
C CYS A 308 -11.22 14.27 5.80
N LYS A 309 -9.97 14.00 6.20
CA LYS A 309 -9.60 13.22 7.39
C LYS A 309 -9.16 14.10 8.55
N VAL A 310 -8.59 15.28 8.24
CA VAL A 310 -8.26 16.29 9.24
C VAL A 310 -9.56 17.01 9.61
N GLY A 311 -10.04 16.79 10.82
CA GLY A 311 -11.31 17.39 11.27
C GLY A 311 -11.26 18.90 11.21
N ARG A 312 -12.37 19.55 10.80
CA ARG A 312 -12.52 21.00 10.98
C ARG A 312 -12.39 21.29 12.48
N VAL A 313 -11.46 22.14 12.85
CA VAL A 313 -11.45 22.75 14.18
C VAL A 313 -12.79 23.48 14.30
N ASN A 314 -13.72 22.95 15.11
CA ASN A 314 -14.89 23.72 15.46
C ASN A 314 -14.37 25.06 16.01
N GLN A 315 -14.64 26.14 15.28
CA GLN A 315 -14.38 27.46 15.82
C GLN A 315 -15.17 27.52 17.13
N VAL A 316 -14.45 27.50 18.24
CA VAL A 316 -15.05 27.83 19.53
C VAL A 316 -15.55 29.23 19.34
N GLN A 317 -16.86 29.40 19.18
CA GLN A 317 -17.49 30.72 19.17
C GLN A 317 -17.16 31.31 20.54
N GLY A 318 -16.24 32.28 20.51
CA GLY A 318 -15.90 33.14 21.65
C GLY A 318 -17.02 34.14 21.91
#